data_f1ba51aecca46320ec266d91bef7b85e
#
_entry.id   f1ba51aecca46320ec266d91bef7b85e
#
_cell.length_a   1.000
_cell.length_b   1.000
_cell.length_c   1.000
_cell.angle_alpha   90.00
_cell.angle_beta   90.00
_cell.angle_gamma   90.00
#
_symmetry.space_group_name_H-M   'P 1'
#
loop_
_entity.id
_entity.type
_entity.pdbx_description
1 polymer ?
#
loop_
_entity_poly.entity_id
_entity_poly.type
_entity_poly.pdbx_seq_one_letter_code
_entity_poly.pdbx_strand_id
1 'polypeptide(L)'
;LEQSLQKHDFGHLRIVAQLWGVELRAAERKAACTELSEKLTNSVLNAEVTEALPSETRRALDSLSQNQGRILWGAFTREFGKIREFGAGKRDREKPYLTPISAAETLFYRALLARAFFDTPSGAQEFAYIPDDLFAIIRKEKQLNTPVQELGHLARPEERTHIILANDHILDDLTTSLAAKRLGWEKPPLPLETSPRFVRDLGLAAHLISDESIQTDAVKAHLKQDRAKALAQLMRIWRESESLNELRQMPTIICEGEWINPILDTREAIFGFLAQVPRGKWWSLKTFIADIKEKHPDFQRKAGEYDAWFIRRTEDDAPLRGFEYWDEVEGALIRY
;
A
#
# COMPACT_ATOMS: atom_id res chain seq x y z
N LEU A 1 -24.37 4.11 -1.42
CA LEU A 1 -24.84 5.31 -2.09
C LEU A 1 -26.38 5.37 -2.09
N GLU A 2 -27.06 4.35 -2.57
CA GLU A 2 -28.53 4.33 -2.67
C GLU A 2 -29.22 4.68 -1.33
N GLN A 3 -28.76 4.14 -0.22
CA GLN A 3 -29.28 4.44 1.12
C GLN A 3 -29.11 5.94 1.49
N SER A 4 -28.06 6.59 1.09
CA SER A 4 -27.87 8.03 1.33
C SER A 4 -28.80 8.86 0.47
N LEU A 5 -29.02 8.47 -0.79
CA LEU A 5 -29.95 9.15 -1.71
C LEU A 5 -31.42 9.02 -1.26
N GLN A 6 -31.79 7.89 -0.65
CA GLN A 6 -33.16 7.67 -0.12
C GLN A 6 -33.55 8.65 0.99
N LYS A 7 -32.62 9.33 1.64
CA LYS A 7 -32.89 10.36 2.65
C LYS A 7 -33.35 11.70 2.04
N HIS A 8 -33.23 11.84 0.72
CA HIS A 8 -33.51 13.09 0.00
C HIS A 8 -34.86 13.02 -0.78
N ASP A 9 -35.44 14.18 -1.01
CA ASP A 9 -36.63 14.30 -1.86
C ASP A 9 -36.26 14.21 -3.35
N PHE A 10 -37.29 14.05 -4.20
CA PHE A 10 -37.11 13.91 -5.64
C PHE A 10 -36.45 15.12 -6.31
N GLY A 11 -36.74 16.35 -5.80
CA GLY A 11 -36.12 17.58 -6.28
C GLY A 11 -34.60 17.57 -6.05
N HIS A 12 -34.15 17.07 -4.88
CA HIS A 12 -32.70 16.91 -4.60
C HIS A 12 -32.05 15.90 -5.55
N LEU A 13 -32.72 14.79 -5.84
CA LEU A 13 -32.20 13.78 -6.80
C LEU A 13 -32.04 14.36 -8.20
N ARG A 14 -32.96 15.22 -8.64
CA ARG A 14 -32.82 15.95 -9.91
C ARG A 14 -31.64 16.91 -9.91
N ILE A 15 -31.38 17.57 -8.79
CA ILE A 15 -30.19 18.43 -8.63
C ILE A 15 -28.92 17.63 -8.74
N VAL A 16 -28.81 16.47 -8.07
CA VAL A 16 -27.68 15.58 -8.19
C VAL A 16 -27.47 15.16 -9.66
N ALA A 17 -28.53 14.70 -10.34
CA ALA A 17 -28.48 14.35 -11.77
C ALA A 17 -27.96 15.51 -12.63
N GLN A 18 -28.49 16.70 -12.42
CA GLN A 18 -28.07 17.92 -13.14
C GLN A 18 -26.58 18.21 -12.94
N LEU A 19 -26.08 18.14 -11.69
CA LEU A 19 -24.71 18.46 -11.35
C LEU A 19 -23.71 17.39 -11.83
N TRP A 20 -24.19 16.19 -12.13
CA TRP A 20 -23.42 15.13 -12.75
C TRP A 20 -23.57 15.05 -14.27
N GLY A 21 -24.40 15.92 -14.85
CA GLY A 21 -24.66 15.91 -16.29
C GLY A 21 -25.40 14.67 -16.79
N VAL A 22 -26.15 13.97 -15.91
CA VAL A 22 -26.87 12.74 -16.25
C VAL A 22 -28.37 13.00 -16.38
N GLU A 23 -28.99 12.35 -17.36
CA GLU A 23 -30.46 12.40 -17.52
C GLU A 23 -31.09 11.41 -16.52
N LEU A 24 -32.04 11.89 -15.72
CA LEU A 24 -32.83 11.08 -14.80
C LEU A 24 -34.21 10.78 -15.45
N ARG A 25 -34.42 9.52 -15.81
CA ARG A 25 -35.65 9.08 -16.52
C ARG A 25 -36.72 8.59 -15.57
N ALA A 26 -36.34 8.11 -14.40
CA ALA A 26 -37.30 7.61 -13.42
C ALA A 26 -38.26 8.72 -12.94
N ALA A 27 -39.52 8.42 -12.90
CA ALA A 27 -40.56 9.32 -12.41
C ALA A 27 -40.82 9.20 -10.90
N GLU A 28 -40.43 8.06 -10.32
CA GLU A 28 -40.64 7.76 -8.89
C GLU A 28 -39.30 7.86 -8.11
N ARG A 29 -39.42 8.35 -6.86
CA ARG A 29 -38.24 8.57 -5.99
C ARG A 29 -37.38 7.32 -5.81
N LYS A 30 -37.99 6.15 -5.57
CA LYS A 30 -37.23 4.92 -5.34
C LYS A 30 -36.46 4.49 -6.58
N ALA A 31 -37.14 4.47 -7.73
CA ALA A 31 -36.50 4.16 -9.01
C ALA A 31 -35.41 5.18 -9.36
N ALA A 32 -35.60 6.46 -9.03
CA ALA A 32 -34.61 7.50 -9.24
C ALA A 32 -33.34 7.30 -8.38
N CYS A 33 -33.47 6.83 -7.13
CA CYS A 33 -32.32 6.50 -6.29
C CYS A 33 -31.49 5.36 -6.89
N THR A 34 -32.12 4.30 -7.37
CA THR A 34 -31.44 3.17 -8.01
C THR A 34 -30.77 3.61 -9.30
N GLU A 35 -31.50 4.31 -10.20
CA GLU A 35 -30.94 4.83 -11.46
C GLU A 35 -29.74 5.75 -11.24
N LEU A 36 -29.81 6.67 -10.26
CA LEU A 36 -28.69 7.52 -9.91
C LEU A 36 -27.52 6.73 -9.32
N SER A 37 -27.79 5.80 -8.42
CA SER A 37 -26.72 4.97 -7.82
C SER A 37 -25.91 4.26 -8.90
N GLU A 38 -26.58 3.66 -9.89
CA GLU A 38 -25.91 2.98 -11.02
C GLU A 38 -25.07 3.96 -11.86
N LYS A 39 -25.60 5.16 -12.15
CA LYS A 39 -24.90 6.16 -12.96
C LYS A 39 -23.70 6.76 -12.23
N LEU A 40 -23.86 7.13 -10.97
CA LEU A 40 -22.84 7.79 -10.18
C LEU A 40 -21.69 6.84 -9.81
N THR A 41 -21.92 5.51 -9.82
CA THR A 41 -20.87 4.49 -9.63
C THR A 41 -20.12 4.13 -10.91
N ASN A 42 -20.40 4.81 -12.04
CA ASN A 42 -19.55 4.69 -13.22
C ASN A 42 -18.19 5.39 -12.98
N SER A 43 -17.10 4.66 -13.08
CA SER A 43 -15.76 5.16 -12.77
C SER A 43 -15.33 6.33 -13.66
N VAL A 44 -15.61 6.28 -14.96
CA VAL A 44 -15.21 7.35 -15.89
C VAL A 44 -15.92 8.65 -15.54
N LEU A 45 -17.25 8.59 -15.34
CA LEU A 45 -18.04 9.75 -14.97
C LEU A 45 -17.63 10.30 -13.59
N ASN A 46 -17.30 9.40 -12.64
CA ASN A 46 -16.83 9.79 -11.32
C ASN A 46 -15.50 10.57 -11.40
N ALA A 47 -14.55 10.08 -12.19
CA ALA A 47 -13.27 10.76 -12.43
C ALA A 47 -13.50 12.17 -13.03
N GLU A 48 -14.30 12.28 -14.08
CA GLU A 48 -14.62 13.58 -14.73
C GLU A 48 -15.22 14.57 -13.73
N VAL A 49 -16.17 14.14 -12.92
CA VAL A 49 -16.84 15.02 -11.94
C VAL A 49 -15.89 15.42 -10.81
N THR A 50 -15.08 14.48 -10.31
CA THR A 50 -14.13 14.75 -9.22
C THR A 50 -12.95 15.63 -9.66
N GLU A 51 -12.47 15.47 -10.89
CA GLU A 51 -11.43 16.32 -11.48
C GLU A 51 -11.94 17.75 -11.77
N ALA A 52 -13.22 17.92 -12.10
CA ALA A 52 -13.83 19.21 -12.34
C ALA A 52 -14.17 19.99 -11.04
N LEU A 53 -13.99 19.40 -9.85
CA LEU A 53 -14.26 20.09 -8.59
C LEU A 53 -13.30 21.28 -8.36
N PRO A 54 -13.78 22.38 -7.76
CA PRO A 54 -12.91 23.46 -7.28
C PRO A 54 -11.83 22.92 -6.31
N SER A 55 -10.67 23.57 -6.27
CA SER A 55 -9.51 23.13 -5.47
C SER A 55 -9.84 22.87 -4.00
N GLU A 56 -10.56 23.77 -3.35
CA GLU A 56 -11.01 23.62 -1.96
C GLU A 56 -11.96 22.42 -1.78
N THR A 57 -12.87 22.19 -2.73
CA THR A 57 -13.81 21.07 -2.68
C THR A 57 -13.06 19.75 -2.90
N ARG A 58 -12.06 19.74 -3.78
CA ARG A 58 -11.19 18.59 -4.00
C ARG A 58 -10.40 18.29 -2.73
N ARG A 59 -9.85 19.31 -2.07
CA ARG A 59 -9.14 19.15 -0.78
C ARG A 59 -10.04 18.55 0.30
N ALA A 60 -11.31 18.95 0.36
CA ALA A 60 -12.30 18.38 1.28
C ALA A 60 -12.56 16.88 0.99
N LEU A 61 -12.70 16.51 -0.28
CA LEU A 61 -12.88 15.11 -0.71
C LEU A 61 -11.61 14.27 -0.43
N ASP A 62 -10.43 14.87 -0.60
CA ASP A 62 -9.14 14.25 -0.29
C ASP A 62 -8.98 13.98 1.19
N SER A 63 -9.33 14.95 2.03
CA SER A 63 -9.31 14.80 3.48
C SER A 63 -10.22 13.66 3.95
N LEU A 64 -11.45 13.56 3.44
CA LEU A 64 -12.32 12.41 3.72
C LEU A 64 -11.69 11.09 3.28
N SER A 65 -11.11 11.06 2.07
CA SER A 65 -10.51 9.84 1.52
C SER A 65 -9.33 9.33 2.35
N GLN A 66 -8.47 10.23 2.85
CA GLN A 66 -7.34 9.93 3.72
C GLN A 66 -7.76 9.42 5.09
N ASN A 67 -8.95 9.82 5.56
CA ASN A 67 -9.53 9.40 6.83
C ASN A 67 -10.54 8.25 6.66
N GLN A 68 -10.23 7.28 5.80
CA GLN A 68 -11.06 6.09 5.56
C GLN A 68 -12.51 6.42 5.14
N GLY A 69 -12.69 7.50 4.42
CA GLY A 69 -13.98 7.95 3.89
C GLY A 69 -14.88 8.69 4.89
N ARG A 70 -14.44 8.98 6.13
CA ARG A 70 -15.27 9.62 7.16
C ARG A 70 -14.48 10.50 8.13
N ILE A 71 -15.07 11.62 8.52
CA ILE A 71 -14.54 12.58 9.52
C ILE A 71 -15.70 12.99 10.42
N LEU A 72 -15.45 13.25 11.70
CA LEU A 72 -16.45 13.80 12.62
C LEU A 72 -17.11 15.04 12.01
N TRP A 73 -18.45 15.10 12.01
CA TRP A 73 -19.21 16.17 11.38
C TRP A 73 -18.76 17.59 11.80
N GLY A 74 -18.59 17.78 13.10
CA GLY A 74 -18.16 19.07 13.65
C GLY A 74 -16.74 19.47 13.24
N ALA A 75 -15.83 18.51 13.08
CA ALA A 75 -14.46 18.77 12.60
C ALA A 75 -14.49 19.12 11.11
N PHE A 76 -15.18 18.31 10.31
CA PHE A 76 -15.29 18.51 8.87
C PHE A 76 -15.92 19.87 8.50
N THR A 77 -17.04 20.21 9.15
CA THR A 77 -17.73 21.49 8.84
C THR A 77 -17.00 22.73 9.37
N ARG A 78 -16.15 22.57 10.37
CA ARG A 78 -15.27 23.65 10.85
C ARG A 78 -14.19 23.98 9.82
N GLU A 79 -13.66 22.97 9.17
CA GLU A 79 -12.57 23.13 8.19
C GLU A 79 -13.10 23.50 6.80
N PHE A 80 -14.13 22.79 6.31
CA PHE A 80 -14.61 22.89 4.93
C PHE A 80 -15.94 23.64 4.78
N GLY A 81 -16.42 24.25 5.86
CA GLY A 81 -17.60 25.09 5.89
C GLY A 81 -18.90 24.33 6.10
N LYS A 82 -19.97 25.08 6.38
CA LYS A 82 -21.30 24.55 6.70
C LYS A 82 -22.13 24.34 5.43
N ILE A 83 -23.11 23.45 5.52
CA ILE A 83 -24.17 23.26 4.53
C ILE A 83 -25.40 24.03 4.98
N ARG A 84 -26.00 24.82 4.10
CA ARG A 84 -27.26 25.53 4.38
C ARG A 84 -28.40 24.53 4.41
N GLU A 85 -29.17 24.56 5.50
CA GLU A 85 -30.34 23.70 5.65
C GLU A 85 -31.57 24.43 5.03
N PHE A 86 -31.93 24.00 3.84
CA PHE A 86 -33.12 24.49 3.15
C PHE A 86 -34.18 23.40 3.01
N GLY A 87 -35.42 23.72 3.33
CA GLY A 87 -36.53 22.88 2.89
C GLY A 87 -36.69 22.92 1.36
N ALA A 88 -37.37 21.93 0.79
CA ALA A 88 -37.51 21.74 -0.66
C ALA A 88 -37.92 23.02 -1.42
N GLY A 89 -38.94 23.70 -1.00
CA GLY A 89 -39.43 24.90 -1.69
C GLY A 89 -38.47 26.09 -1.65
N LYS A 90 -37.71 26.27 -0.55
CA LYS A 90 -36.69 27.30 -0.46
C LYS A 90 -35.47 26.97 -1.30
N ARG A 91 -35.01 25.68 -1.24
CA ARG A 91 -33.93 25.20 -2.06
C ARG A 91 -34.18 25.38 -3.56
N ASP A 92 -35.40 25.05 -4.03
CA ASP A 92 -35.75 25.10 -5.44
C ASP A 92 -35.83 26.55 -5.95
N ARG A 93 -36.22 27.49 -5.06
CA ARG A 93 -36.27 28.92 -5.36
C ARG A 93 -34.89 29.59 -5.33
N GLU A 94 -34.10 29.32 -4.30
CA GLU A 94 -32.80 29.99 -4.08
C GLU A 94 -31.64 29.31 -4.79
N LYS A 95 -31.82 28.06 -5.23
CA LYS A 95 -30.84 27.25 -5.99
C LYS A 95 -29.43 27.27 -5.39
N PRO A 96 -29.27 26.96 -4.09
CA PRO A 96 -27.96 27.01 -3.41
C PRO A 96 -26.89 26.16 -4.05
N TYR A 97 -27.26 25.11 -4.76
CA TYR A 97 -26.38 24.22 -5.49
C TYR A 97 -25.66 24.88 -6.68
N LEU A 98 -26.18 25.99 -7.21
CA LEU A 98 -25.53 26.79 -8.26
C LEU A 98 -24.53 27.80 -7.67
N THR A 99 -24.77 28.24 -6.43
CA THR A 99 -23.90 29.18 -5.71
C THR A 99 -23.59 28.66 -4.31
N PRO A 100 -22.85 27.54 -4.20
CA PRO A 100 -22.51 26.95 -2.93
C PRO A 100 -21.57 27.88 -2.15
N ILE A 101 -21.79 27.99 -0.83
CA ILE A 101 -21.02 28.86 0.04
C ILE A 101 -19.78 28.15 0.67
N SER A 102 -19.66 26.84 0.46
CA SER A 102 -18.62 26.04 1.07
C SER A 102 -18.29 24.80 0.24
N ALA A 103 -17.11 24.23 0.50
CA ALA A 103 -16.69 22.95 -0.07
C ALA A 103 -17.62 21.81 0.38
N ALA A 104 -18.02 21.79 1.65
CA ALA A 104 -18.96 20.81 2.18
C ALA A 104 -20.32 20.86 1.45
N GLU A 105 -20.86 22.06 1.17
CA GLU A 105 -22.12 22.23 0.46
C GLU A 105 -22.00 21.79 -1.02
N THR A 106 -20.87 22.05 -1.65
CA THR A 106 -20.58 21.61 -3.02
C THR A 106 -20.58 20.08 -3.14
N LEU A 107 -19.93 19.39 -2.19
CA LEU A 107 -19.90 17.92 -2.13
C LEU A 107 -21.29 17.35 -1.82
N PHE A 108 -22.03 17.97 -0.91
CA PHE A 108 -23.37 17.54 -0.49
C PHE A 108 -24.35 17.49 -1.67
N TYR A 109 -24.43 18.56 -2.46
CA TYR A 109 -25.34 18.61 -3.62
C TYR A 109 -24.91 17.68 -4.76
N ARG A 110 -23.69 17.19 -4.75
CA ARG A 110 -23.20 16.16 -5.68
C ARG A 110 -23.30 14.73 -5.14
N ALA A 111 -23.92 14.52 -3.98
CA ALA A 111 -23.99 13.23 -3.30
C ALA A 111 -22.60 12.58 -3.01
N LEU A 112 -21.51 13.35 -3.09
CA LEU A 112 -20.16 12.96 -2.72
C LEU A 112 -19.93 13.06 -1.20
N LEU A 113 -20.84 13.69 -0.48
CA LEU A 113 -20.85 13.85 0.97
C LEU A 113 -22.21 13.49 1.52
N ALA A 114 -22.24 12.63 2.51
CA ALA A 114 -23.42 12.30 3.29
C ALA A 114 -23.15 12.48 4.79
N ARG A 115 -24.20 12.45 5.60
CA ARG A 115 -24.17 12.62 7.05
C ARG A 115 -24.89 11.46 7.73
N ALA A 116 -24.22 10.82 8.70
CA ALA A 116 -24.83 9.75 9.48
C ALA A 116 -24.17 9.61 10.86
N PHE A 117 -24.87 8.92 11.77
CA PHE A 117 -24.31 8.49 13.03
C PHE A 117 -23.62 7.13 12.84
N PHE A 118 -22.45 7.00 13.43
CA PHE A 118 -21.69 5.75 13.51
C PHE A 118 -21.36 5.47 14.96
N ASP A 119 -21.39 4.19 15.33
CA ASP A 119 -20.99 3.74 16.65
C ASP A 119 -19.47 3.85 16.81
N THR A 120 -19.06 4.45 17.91
CA THR A 120 -17.65 4.57 18.30
C THR A 120 -17.48 4.05 19.73
N PRO A 121 -16.25 3.76 20.18
CA PRO A 121 -16.01 3.36 21.56
C PRO A 121 -16.54 4.36 22.61
N SER A 122 -16.72 5.62 22.22
CA SER A 122 -17.29 6.71 23.05
C SER A 122 -18.78 6.95 22.82
N GLY A 123 -19.49 6.04 22.14
CA GLY A 123 -20.90 6.16 21.79
C GLY A 123 -21.15 6.58 20.32
N ALA A 124 -22.42 6.72 19.97
CA ALA A 124 -22.80 7.12 18.62
C ALA A 124 -22.40 8.57 18.35
N GLN A 125 -21.60 8.79 17.31
CA GLN A 125 -21.14 10.12 16.90
C GLN A 125 -21.51 10.38 15.45
N GLU A 126 -21.66 11.66 15.13
CA GLU A 126 -22.08 12.09 13.81
C GLU A 126 -20.86 12.35 12.91
N PHE A 127 -20.89 11.77 11.71
CA PHE A 127 -19.82 11.87 10.74
C PHE A 127 -20.31 12.46 9.41
N ALA A 128 -19.44 13.23 8.78
CA ALA A 128 -19.38 13.46 7.35
C ALA A 128 -18.74 12.23 6.70
N TYR A 129 -19.34 11.65 5.67
CA TYR A 129 -18.76 10.48 5.02
C TYR A 129 -19.03 10.47 3.51
N ILE A 130 -18.12 9.83 2.77
CA ILE A 130 -18.35 9.47 1.37
C ILE A 130 -19.13 8.14 1.36
N PRO A 131 -20.27 8.03 0.64
CA PRO A 131 -20.95 6.74 0.49
C PRO A 131 -19.98 5.63 0.03
N ASP A 132 -20.05 4.45 0.65
CA ASP A 132 -19.03 3.38 0.50
C ASP A 132 -18.76 3.00 -0.96
N ASP A 133 -19.82 2.92 -1.78
CA ASP A 133 -19.71 2.60 -3.20
C ASP A 133 -18.86 3.63 -3.96
N LEU A 134 -19.07 4.91 -3.68
CA LEU A 134 -18.29 6.01 -4.24
C LEU A 134 -16.88 6.06 -3.65
N PHE A 135 -16.75 5.80 -2.36
CA PHE A 135 -15.43 5.76 -1.71
C PHE A 135 -14.53 4.69 -2.32
N ALA A 136 -15.07 3.50 -2.61
CA ALA A 136 -14.32 2.42 -3.26
C ALA A 136 -13.80 2.86 -4.65
N ILE A 137 -14.62 3.57 -5.44
CA ILE A 137 -14.25 4.08 -6.75
C ILE A 137 -13.19 5.18 -6.64
N ILE A 138 -13.44 6.20 -5.83
CA ILE A 138 -12.53 7.34 -5.61
C ILE A 138 -11.17 6.85 -5.09
N ARG A 139 -11.16 5.87 -4.19
CA ARG A 139 -9.92 5.27 -3.68
C ARG A 139 -9.16 4.53 -4.78
N LYS A 140 -9.86 3.75 -5.61
CA LYS A 140 -9.26 3.03 -6.74
C LYS A 140 -8.72 3.99 -7.79
N GLU A 141 -9.44 5.05 -8.11
CA GLU A 141 -9.00 6.09 -9.06
C GLU A 141 -7.78 6.85 -8.53
N LYS A 142 -7.77 7.17 -7.23
CA LYS A 142 -6.60 7.79 -6.62
C LYS A 142 -5.37 6.89 -6.62
N GLN A 143 -5.56 5.58 -6.42
CA GLN A 143 -4.46 4.62 -6.57
C GLN A 143 -3.97 4.53 -8.02
N LEU A 144 -4.84 4.77 -9.02
CA LEU A 144 -4.48 4.79 -10.43
C LEU A 144 -3.94 6.16 -10.90
N ASN A 145 -4.46 7.26 -10.34
CA ASN A 145 -4.18 8.65 -10.75
C ASN A 145 -3.33 9.44 -9.75
N THR A 146 -2.99 8.86 -8.59
CA THR A 146 -1.89 9.42 -7.82
C THR A 146 -0.72 9.41 -8.80
N PRO A 147 -0.08 10.57 -9.14
CA PRO A 147 1.23 10.50 -9.72
C PRO A 147 1.99 9.63 -8.74
N VAL A 148 2.32 8.40 -9.18
CA VAL A 148 3.20 7.51 -8.43
C VAL A 148 4.35 8.43 -8.13
N GLN A 149 4.53 8.79 -6.86
CA GLN A 149 5.63 9.64 -6.46
C GLN A 149 6.82 8.72 -6.67
N GLU A 150 7.33 8.74 -7.91
CA GLU A 150 8.35 7.83 -8.39
C GLU A 150 9.51 7.94 -7.41
N LEU A 151 9.80 6.83 -6.75
CA LEU A 151 10.95 6.75 -5.88
C LEU A 151 12.19 6.60 -6.76
N GLY A 152 13.05 7.60 -6.76
CA GLY A 152 14.21 7.64 -7.64
C GLY A 152 13.88 8.15 -9.07
N HIS A 153 14.73 7.82 -10.00
CA HIS A 153 14.59 8.22 -11.41
C HIS A 153 15.10 7.13 -12.38
N LEU A 154 14.75 7.27 -13.66
CA LEU A 154 15.30 6.44 -14.74
C LEU A 154 16.83 6.48 -14.71
N ALA A 155 17.46 5.30 -14.71
CA ALA A 155 18.92 5.21 -14.72
C ALA A 155 19.50 5.82 -16.00
N ARG A 156 20.44 6.74 -15.84
CA ARG A 156 21.19 7.34 -16.92
C ARG A 156 22.18 6.33 -17.51
N PRO A 157 22.67 6.54 -18.75
CA PRO A 157 23.63 5.62 -19.35
C PRO A 157 24.86 5.38 -18.48
N GLU A 158 25.39 6.41 -17.82
CA GLU A 158 26.53 6.33 -16.92
C GLU A 158 26.28 5.57 -15.62
N GLU A 159 25.02 5.45 -15.20
CA GLU A 159 24.60 4.70 -14.02
C GLU A 159 24.43 3.20 -14.29
N ARG A 160 24.52 2.78 -15.56
CA ARG A 160 24.37 1.38 -16.01
C ARG A 160 25.71 0.64 -16.14
N THR A 161 26.74 1.10 -15.50
CA THR A 161 28.08 0.52 -15.58
C THR A 161 28.21 -0.79 -14.82
N HIS A 162 27.36 -1.01 -13.83
CA HIS A 162 27.32 -2.25 -13.05
C HIS A 162 25.91 -2.84 -13.09
N ILE A 163 25.76 -3.97 -13.76
CA ILE A 163 24.48 -4.66 -13.96
C ILE A 163 24.59 -6.06 -13.36
N ILE A 164 23.68 -6.37 -12.44
CA ILE A 164 23.50 -7.72 -11.91
C ILE A 164 22.22 -8.26 -12.55
N LEU A 165 22.37 -9.31 -13.36
CA LEU A 165 21.24 -9.97 -13.98
C LEU A 165 20.50 -10.83 -12.97
N ALA A 166 19.19 -10.71 -12.94
CA ALA A 166 18.35 -11.63 -12.18
C ALA A 166 18.49 -13.05 -12.73
N ASN A 167 18.61 -14.03 -11.85
CA ASN A 167 18.73 -15.44 -12.18
C ASN A 167 17.90 -16.31 -11.23
N ASP A 168 17.89 -17.62 -11.45
CA ASP A 168 17.21 -18.60 -10.61
C ASP A 168 18.18 -19.56 -9.91
N HIS A 169 19.44 -19.15 -9.72
CA HIS A 169 20.51 -19.96 -9.10
C HIS A 169 20.17 -20.45 -7.68
N ILE A 170 19.26 -19.78 -7.00
CA ILE A 170 18.74 -20.23 -5.69
C ILE A 170 18.20 -21.68 -5.74
N LEU A 171 17.65 -22.12 -6.87
CA LEU A 171 17.16 -23.49 -7.06
C LEU A 171 18.34 -24.49 -7.11
N ASP A 172 19.41 -24.11 -7.77
CA ASP A 172 20.61 -24.94 -7.90
C ASP A 172 21.38 -24.97 -6.57
N ASP A 173 21.52 -23.83 -5.91
CA ASP A 173 22.13 -23.69 -4.60
C ASP A 173 21.39 -24.52 -3.54
N LEU A 174 20.04 -24.43 -3.53
CA LEU A 174 19.21 -25.21 -2.62
C LEU A 174 19.36 -26.71 -2.90
N THR A 175 19.34 -27.14 -4.18
CA THR A 175 19.55 -28.54 -4.56
C THR A 175 20.91 -29.04 -4.14
N THR A 176 21.97 -28.25 -4.36
CA THR A 176 23.35 -28.55 -3.97
C THR A 176 23.49 -28.67 -2.46
N SER A 177 22.88 -27.76 -1.71
CA SER A 177 22.87 -27.80 -0.24
C SER A 177 22.11 -29.01 0.31
N LEU A 178 20.96 -29.35 -0.28
CA LEU A 178 20.20 -30.56 0.06
C LEU A 178 21.01 -31.85 -0.21
N ALA A 179 21.70 -31.92 -1.34
CA ALA A 179 22.54 -33.05 -1.69
C ALA A 179 23.72 -33.20 -0.71
N ALA A 180 24.40 -32.09 -0.38
CA ALA A 180 25.49 -32.10 0.61
C ALA A 180 25.02 -32.61 1.98
N LYS A 181 23.88 -32.08 2.47
CA LYS A 181 23.29 -32.51 3.74
C LYS A 181 22.90 -34.00 3.72
N ARG A 182 22.37 -34.50 2.60
CA ARG A 182 22.01 -35.91 2.45
C ARG A 182 23.24 -36.84 2.51
N LEU A 183 24.36 -36.36 1.97
CA LEU A 183 25.61 -37.12 1.94
C LEU A 183 26.46 -36.94 3.22
N GLY A 184 26.00 -36.16 4.17
CA GLY A 184 26.72 -35.86 5.41
C GLY A 184 27.95 -34.98 5.21
N TRP A 185 27.98 -34.19 4.14
CA TRP A 185 29.08 -33.27 3.88
C TRP A 185 28.92 -31.99 4.71
N GLU A 186 29.97 -31.53 5.34
CA GLU A 186 29.94 -30.28 6.13
C GLU A 186 29.73 -29.04 5.25
N LYS A 187 30.26 -29.09 4.02
CA LYS A 187 30.13 -27.99 3.03
C LYS A 187 29.74 -28.57 1.68
N PRO A 188 28.96 -27.82 0.89
CA PRO A 188 28.71 -28.17 -0.50
C PRO A 188 30.02 -28.30 -1.29
N PRO A 189 30.10 -29.22 -2.29
CA PRO A 189 31.30 -29.44 -3.09
C PRO A 189 31.57 -28.28 -4.07
N LEU A 190 30.56 -27.49 -4.37
CA LEU A 190 30.62 -26.29 -5.21
C LEU A 190 30.26 -25.05 -4.37
N PRO A 191 30.92 -23.93 -4.64
CA PRO A 191 30.53 -22.67 -4.00
C PRO A 191 29.10 -22.34 -4.38
N LEU A 192 28.31 -21.88 -3.40
CA LEU A 192 26.97 -21.37 -3.65
C LEU A 192 27.07 -19.91 -4.11
N GLU A 193 26.23 -19.50 -5.04
CA GLU A 193 26.13 -18.09 -5.46
C GLU A 193 25.34 -17.27 -4.44
N THR A 194 24.35 -17.89 -3.81
CA THR A 194 23.54 -17.30 -2.74
C THR A 194 24.18 -17.60 -1.37
N SER A 195 23.99 -16.72 -0.41
CA SER A 195 24.43 -16.92 0.97
C SER A 195 24.02 -18.29 1.50
N PRO A 196 24.98 -19.12 1.98
CA PRO A 196 24.67 -20.46 2.52
C PRO A 196 23.65 -20.41 3.68
N ARG A 197 23.68 -19.35 4.46
CA ARG A 197 22.73 -19.12 5.54
C ARG A 197 21.32 -18.89 5.01
N PHE A 198 21.19 -18.05 3.97
CA PHE A 198 19.89 -17.80 3.33
C PHE A 198 19.32 -19.09 2.70
N VAL A 199 20.16 -19.85 1.96
CA VAL A 199 19.75 -21.12 1.35
C VAL A 199 19.25 -22.12 2.41
N ARG A 200 19.96 -22.22 3.52
CA ARG A 200 19.56 -23.09 4.65
C ARG A 200 18.21 -22.64 5.25
N ASP A 201 18.09 -21.37 5.58
CA ASP A 201 16.90 -20.83 6.26
C ASP A 201 15.68 -20.89 5.32
N LEU A 202 15.86 -20.70 4.01
CA LEU A 202 14.82 -20.92 3.02
C LEU A 202 14.42 -22.40 2.94
N GLY A 203 15.38 -23.31 3.00
CA GLY A 203 15.13 -24.77 3.05
C GLY A 203 14.35 -25.19 4.30
N LEU A 204 14.62 -24.56 5.45
CA LEU A 204 13.86 -24.74 6.68
C LEU A 204 12.42 -24.20 6.53
N ALA A 205 12.27 -22.97 6.04
CA ALA A 205 10.97 -22.35 5.82
C ALA A 205 10.11 -23.10 4.80
N ALA A 206 10.75 -23.72 3.80
CA ALA A 206 10.11 -24.57 2.80
C ALA A 206 9.81 -26.00 3.29
N HIS A 207 10.14 -26.31 4.54
CA HIS A 207 10.01 -27.66 5.11
C HIS A 207 10.73 -28.75 4.28
N LEU A 208 11.82 -28.39 3.57
CA LEU A 208 12.66 -29.34 2.83
C LEU A 208 13.72 -29.98 3.73
N ILE A 209 14.11 -29.25 4.76
CA ILE A 209 15.02 -29.71 5.83
C ILE A 209 14.40 -29.43 7.19
N SER A 210 14.79 -30.22 8.18
CA SER A 210 14.70 -29.90 9.60
C SER A 210 16.12 -29.66 10.15
N ASP A 211 16.27 -29.31 11.43
CA ASP A 211 17.58 -29.05 12.01
C ASP A 211 18.54 -30.23 11.83
N GLU A 212 18.06 -31.46 11.87
CA GLU A 212 18.87 -32.67 11.83
C GLU A 212 18.81 -33.45 10.50
N SER A 213 17.70 -33.36 9.75
CA SER A 213 17.44 -34.26 8.61
C SER A 213 16.77 -33.58 7.40
N ILE A 214 16.86 -34.29 6.28
CA ILE A 214 16.18 -33.95 5.04
C ILE A 214 14.78 -34.55 5.04
N GLN A 215 13.78 -33.75 4.62
CA GLN A 215 12.42 -34.23 4.41
C GLN A 215 12.29 -34.85 3.03
N THR A 216 12.66 -36.14 2.92
CA THR A 216 12.87 -36.84 1.65
C THR A 216 11.68 -36.70 0.67
N ASP A 217 10.43 -36.81 1.13
CA ASP A 217 9.28 -36.74 0.26
C ASP A 217 8.97 -35.31 -0.21
N ALA A 218 9.16 -34.33 0.67
CA ALA A 218 9.04 -32.91 0.31
C ALA A 218 10.11 -32.52 -0.73
N VAL A 219 11.36 -32.95 -0.52
CA VAL A 219 12.45 -32.70 -1.47
C VAL A 219 12.18 -33.36 -2.83
N LYS A 220 11.72 -34.63 -2.85
CA LYS A 220 11.34 -35.29 -4.10
C LYS A 220 10.21 -34.54 -4.82
N ALA A 221 9.21 -34.08 -4.09
CA ALA A 221 8.11 -33.32 -4.66
C ALA A 221 8.61 -31.98 -5.25
N HIS A 222 9.49 -31.28 -4.53
CA HIS A 222 10.11 -30.04 -5.01
C HIS A 222 10.94 -30.24 -6.28
N LEU A 223 11.83 -31.25 -6.30
CA LEU A 223 12.71 -31.54 -7.44
C LEU A 223 11.96 -32.04 -8.69
N LYS A 224 10.75 -32.53 -8.56
CA LYS A 224 9.90 -32.94 -9.71
C LYS A 224 9.12 -31.79 -10.33
N GLN A 225 9.12 -30.62 -9.69
CA GLN A 225 8.41 -29.47 -10.23
C GLN A 225 9.16 -28.84 -11.42
N ASP A 226 8.41 -28.14 -12.26
CA ASP A 226 8.98 -27.22 -13.22
C ASP A 226 9.72 -26.08 -12.50
N ARG A 227 10.88 -25.65 -13.04
CA ARG A 227 11.75 -24.64 -12.39
C ARG A 227 10.99 -23.36 -12.08
N ALA A 228 10.16 -22.87 -12.99
CA ALA A 228 9.39 -21.63 -12.78
C ALA A 228 8.39 -21.79 -11.64
N LYS A 229 7.74 -22.94 -11.52
CA LYS A 229 6.82 -23.24 -10.42
C LYS A 229 7.54 -23.40 -9.09
N ALA A 230 8.68 -24.09 -9.09
CA ALA A 230 9.52 -24.24 -7.91
C ALA A 230 10.02 -22.89 -7.40
N LEU A 231 10.51 -22.03 -8.27
CA LEU A 231 10.94 -20.67 -7.94
C LEU A 231 9.77 -19.84 -7.38
N ALA A 232 8.63 -19.84 -8.05
CA ALA A 232 7.44 -19.11 -7.60
C ALA A 232 6.96 -19.59 -6.21
N GLN A 233 7.06 -20.88 -5.92
CA GLN A 233 6.74 -21.44 -4.61
C GLN A 233 7.73 -20.97 -3.55
N LEU A 234 9.04 -21.02 -3.81
CA LEU A 234 10.06 -20.55 -2.88
C LEU A 234 9.94 -19.06 -2.60
N MET A 235 9.68 -18.25 -3.64
CA MET A 235 9.45 -16.81 -3.48
C MET A 235 8.23 -16.51 -2.58
N ARG A 236 7.14 -17.28 -2.72
CA ARG A 236 5.98 -17.14 -1.85
C ARG A 236 6.31 -17.51 -0.41
N ILE A 237 6.96 -18.66 -0.21
CA ILE A 237 7.39 -19.11 1.12
C ILE A 237 8.30 -18.07 1.78
N TRP A 238 9.26 -17.55 1.05
CA TRP A 238 10.12 -16.48 1.53
C TRP A 238 9.32 -15.24 1.91
N ARG A 239 8.43 -14.77 1.03
CA ARG A 239 7.61 -13.59 1.25
C ARG A 239 6.76 -13.69 2.52
N GLU A 240 6.20 -14.86 2.80
CA GLU A 240 5.28 -15.11 3.91
C GLU A 240 5.99 -15.60 5.19
N SER A 241 7.29 -15.86 5.15
CA SER A 241 8.05 -16.43 6.27
C SER A 241 8.34 -15.40 7.35
N GLU A 242 7.92 -15.67 8.58
CA GLU A 242 8.28 -14.92 9.79
C GLU A 242 9.65 -15.34 10.35
N SER A 243 10.17 -16.51 9.95
CA SER A 243 11.44 -17.04 10.44
C SER A 243 12.66 -16.60 9.63
N LEU A 244 12.45 -16.22 8.36
CA LEU A 244 13.49 -15.65 7.51
C LEU A 244 13.64 -14.17 7.83
N ASN A 245 14.78 -13.78 8.36
CA ASN A 245 15.07 -12.42 8.78
C ASN A 245 16.29 -11.89 8.03
N GLU A 246 16.05 -11.14 6.95
CA GLU A 246 17.08 -10.61 6.07
C GLU A 246 18.06 -9.70 6.82
N LEU A 247 17.54 -8.86 7.74
CA LEU A 247 18.37 -7.96 8.54
C LEU A 247 19.45 -8.74 9.31
N ARG A 248 19.10 -9.86 9.91
CA ARG A 248 20.03 -10.71 10.66
C ARG A 248 20.94 -11.55 9.77
N GLN A 249 20.73 -11.54 8.47
CA GLN A 249 21.52 -12.30 7.48
C GLN A 249 22.49 -11.43 6.70
N MET A 250 22.37 -10.11 6.78
CA MET A 250 23.28 -9.20 6.10
C MET A 250 24.72 -9.39 6.59
N PRO A 251 25.69 -9.54 5.70
CA PRO A 251 27.08 -9.79 6.07
C PRO A 251 27.78 -8.56 6.65
N THR A 252 27.22 -7.36 6.45
CA THR A 252 27.81 -6.09 6.88
C THR A 252 27.49 -5.70 8.31
N ILE A 253 26.52 -6.36 8.93
CA ILE A 253 26.07 -6.04 10.29
C ILE A 253 25.94 -7.28 11.18
N ILE A 254 26.06 -7.05 12.48
CA ILE A 254 25.83 -8.03 13.53
C ILE A 254 24.65 -7.53 14.38
N CYS A 255 23.61 -8.35 14.47
CA CYS A 255 22.42 -8.08 15.28
C CYS A 255 22.53 -8.87 16.60
N GLU A 256 22.61 -8.17 17.74
CA GLU A 256 22.73 -8.77 19.05
C GLU A 256 21.46 -8.60 19.89
N GLY A 257 21.26 -9.55 20.81
CA GLY A 257 20.13 -9.52 21.74
C GLY A 257 18.81 -10.04 21.18
N GLU A 258 17.81 -10.07 22.07
CA GLU A 258 16.48 -10.62 21.82
C GLU A 258 15.46 -9.53 21.49
N TRP A 259 15.75 -8.66 20.56
CA TRP A 259 14.76 -7.70 20.05
C TRP A 259 14.10 -8.25 18.77
N ILE A 260 12.88 -7.84 18.52
CA ILE A 260 12.06 -8.28 17.38
C ILE A 260 11.92 -7.13 16.39
N ASN A 261 12.28 -7.39 15.14
CA ASN A 261 12.00 -6.47 14.04
C ASN A 261 10.75 -6.94 13.27
N PRO A 262 10.00 -6.01 12.66
CA PRO A 262 8.77 -6.31 11.92
C PRO A 262 9.11 -6.89 10.53
N ILE A 263 9.50 -8.17 10.47
CA ILE A 263 10.01 -8.82 9.24
C ILE A 263 9.02 -8.71 8.08
N LEU A 264 7.75 -9.10 8.31
CA LEU A 264 6.73 -9.09 7.25
C LEU A 264 6.37 -7.67 6.82
N ASP A 265 6.18 -6.76 7.77
CA ASP A 265 5.84 -5.35 7.46
C ASP A 265 6.97 -4.68 6.68
N THR A 266 8.24 -4.94 7.07
CA THR A 266 9.43 -4.44 6.37
C THR A 266 9.49 -4.95 4.94
N ARG A 267 9.25 -6.24 4.73
CA ARG A 267 9.25 -6.89 3.42
C ARG A 267 8.12 -6.35 2.52
N GLU A 268 6.90 -6.23 3.06
CA GLU A 268 5.76 -5.65 2.33
C GLU A 268 5.99 -4.17 2.00
N ALA A 269 6.62 -3.39 2.89
CA ALA A 269 6.98 -2.01 2.59
C ALA A 269 7.96 -1.93 1.41
N ILE A 270 9.02 -2.76 1.41
CA ILE A 270 9.99 -2.80 0.30
C ILE A 270 9.30 -3.22 -1.00
N PHE A 271 8.42 -4.23 -0.99
CA PHE A 271 7.63 -4.59 -2.17
C PHE A 271 6.72 -3.46 -2.64
N GLY A 272 6.12 -2.72 -1.72
CA GLY A 272 5.33 -1.53 -2.02
C GLY A 272 6.15 -0.44 -2.70
N PHE A 273 7.40 -0.24 -2.28
CA PHE A 273 8.33 0.69 -2.93
C PHE A 273 8.73 0.21 -4.34
N LEU A 274 9.08 -1.07 -4.48
CA LEU A 274 9.44 -1.66 -5.77
C LEU A 274 8.27 -1.67 -6.78
N ALA A 275 7.04 -1.80 -6.31
CA ALA A 275 5.86 -1.75 -7.16
C ALA A 275 5.66 -0.38 -7.85
N GLN A 276 6.29 0.69 -7.33
CA GLN A 276 6.27 2.02 -7.91
C GLN A 276 7.28 2.21 -9.05
N VAL A 277 8.25 1.29 -9.17
CA VAL A 277 9.24 1.34 -10.24
C VAL A 277 8.61 0.85 -11.56
N PRO A 278 8.69 1.64 -12.66
CA PRO A 278 8.12 1.26 -13.95
C PRO A 278 8.74 -0.02 -14.51
N ARG A 279 7.89 -0.96 -14.93
CA ARG A 279 8.34 -2.23 -15.51
C ARG A 279 9.12 -2.02 -16.82
N GLY A 280 10.16 -2.82 -17.01
CA GLY A 280 10.96 -2.81 -18.25
C GLY A 280 11.84 -1.56 -18.42
N LYS A 281 12.05 -0.80 -17.37
CA LYS A 281 12.95 0.35 -17.34
C LYS A 281 14.12 0.10 -16.39
N TRP A 282 15.30 0.61 -16.77
CA TRP A 282 16.43 0.69 -15.84
C TRP A 282 16.19 1.85 -14.87
N TRP A 283 16.39 1.58 -13.59
CA TRP A 283 16.12 2.53 -12.51
C TRP A 283 17.35 2.75 -11.64
N SER A 284 17.58 3.97 -11.18
CA SER A 284 18.73 4.28 -10.33
C SER A 284 18.47 3.79 -8.89
N LEU A 285 19.15 2.72 -8.46
CA LEU A 285 19.05 2.20 -7.10
C LEU A 285 19.48 3.23 -6.06
N LYS A 286 20.50 4.02 -6.38
CA LYS A 286 21.02 5.07 -5.47
C LYS A 286 19.95 6.11 -5.14
N THR A 287 19.27 6.64 -6.16
CA THR A 287 18.22 7.65 -5.95
C THR A 287 16.95 7.06 -5.39
N PHE A 288 16.62 5.82 -5.75
CA PHE A 288 15.52 5.08 -5.17
C PHE A 288 15.66 4.96 -3.65
N ILE A 289 16.85 4.55 -3.15
CA ILE A 289 17.14 4.45 -1.71
C ILE A 289 17.14 5.83 -1.04
N ALA A 290 17.69 6.85 -1.70
CA ALA A 290 17.69 8.21 -1.16
C ALA A 290 16.27 8.76 -0.96
N ASP A 291 15.40 8.53 -1.93
CA ASP A 291 13.99 8.93 -1.85
C ASP A 291 13.22 8.15 -0.77
N ILE A 292 13.50 6.85 -0.57
CA ILE A 292 12.92 6.09 0.53
C ILE A 292 13.38 6.67 1.88
N LYS A 293 14.67 7.00 2.02
CA LYS A 293 15.20 7.64 3.23
C LYS A 293 14.51 8.96 3.54
N GLU A 294 14.21 9.76 2.53
CA GLU A 294 13.57 11.06 2.67
C GLU A 294 12.06 10.94 2.99
N LYS A 295 11.36 10.07 2.25
CA LYS A 295 9.90 10.01 2.26
C LYS A 295 9.32 8.95 3.20
N HIS A 296 10.06 7.87 3.43
CA HIS A 296 9.63 6.69 4.19
C HIS A 296 10.74 6.14 5.11
N PRO A 297 11.43 6.99 5.90
CA PRO A 297 12.58 6.54 6.69
C PRO A 297 12.23 5.44 7.71
N ASP A 298 11.02 5.46 8.23
CA ASP A 298 10.56 4.64 9.36
C ASP A 298 9.88 3.33 8.95
N PHE A 299 10.16 2.83 7.72
CA PHE A 299 9.52 1.62 7.20
C PHE A 299 9.92 0.34 7.97
N GLN A 300 11.06 0.33 8.64
CA GLN A 300 11.59 -0.76 9.45
C GLN A 300 11.74 -0.37 10.92
N ARG A 301 12.65 0.58 11.24
CA ARG A 301 12.76 1.16 12.58
C ARG A 301 11.91 2.42 12.64
N LYS A 302 10.98 2.48 13.59
CA LYS A 302 10.09 3.63 13.73
C LYS A 302 10.84 4.86 14.29
N ALA A 303 10.29 6.04 14.06
CA ALA A 303 10.82 7.26 14.65
C ALA A 303 10.91 7.12 16.18
N GLY A 304 12.10 7.40 16.75
CA GLY A 304 12.40 7.22 18.16
C GLY A 304 12.91 5.83 18.57
N GLU A 305 12.94 4.85 17.66
CA GLU A 305 13.43 3.47 17.93
C GLU A 305 14.80 3.17 17.32
N TYR A 306 15.44 4.17 16.68
CA TYR A 306 16.74 3.96 16.01
C TYR A 306 17.87 3.53 16.94
N ASP A 307 17.75 3.81 18.24
CA ASP A 307 18.70 3.40 19.28
C ASP A 307 18.30 2.13 20.02
N ALA A 308 17.08 1.60 19.77
CA ALA A 308 16.53 0.48 20.53
C ALA A 308 17.12 -0.87 20.11
N TRP A 309 17.64 -0.96 18.88
CA TRP A 309 18.20 -2.21 18.35
C TRP A 309 19.72 -2.24 18.50
N PHE A 310 20.23 -3.34 19.03
CA PHE A 310 21.67 -3.55 19.19
C PHE A 310 22.26 -4.10 17.87
N ILE A 311 22.68 -3.19 17.02
CA ILE A 311 23.31 -3.49 15.73
C ILE A 311 24.72 -2.93 15.74
N ARG A 312 25.65 -3.73 15.24
CA ARG A 312 27.07 -3.33 15.07
C ARG A 312 27.53 -3.60 13.65
N ARG A 313 28.49 -2.85 13.17
CA ARG A 313 29.15 -3.07 11.88
C ARG A 313 30.10 -4.24 12.01
N THR A 314 30.11 -5.15 11.03
CA THR A 314 30.96 -6.34 11.04
C THR A 314 32.46 -6.00 10.92
N GLU A 315 32.81 -4.91 10.23
CA GLU A 315 34.19 -4.54 9.90
C GLU A 315 35.00 -4.08 11.13
N ASP A 316 34.44 -3.20 11.93
CA ASP A 316 35.13 -2.51 13.04
C ASP A 316 34.42 -2.61 14.39
N ASP A 317 33.34 -3.37 14.44
CA ASP A 317 32.52 -3.59 15.63
C ASP A 317 31.82 -2.33 16.16
N ALA A 318 31.77 -1.27 15.34
CA ALA A 318 31.16 0.01 15.71
C ALA A 318 29.64 -0.10 15.85
N PRO A 319 29.05 0.48 16.90
CA PRO A 319 27.60 0.47 17.09
C PRO A 319 26.91 1.34 16.05
N LEU A 320 25.87 0.80 15.41
CA LEU A 320 25.04 1.46 14.40
C LEU A 320 23.71 1.96 15.02
N ARG A 321 23.82 2.86 16.00
CA ARG A 321 22.70 3.46 16.71
C ARG A 321 22.42 4.87 16.20
N GLY A 322 21.15 5.21 16.05
CA GLY A 322 20.74 6.53 15.55
C GLY A 322 20.40 6.52 14.08
N PHE A 323 19.72 7.59 13.66
CA PHE A 323 19.28 7.81 12.28
C PHE A 323 20.45 8.03 11.30
N GLU A 324 21.59 8.52 11.77
CA GLU A 324 22.80 8.71 10.97
C GLU A 324 23.30 7.42 10.30
N TYR A 325 23.01 6.25 10.89
CA TYR A 325 23.37 4.93 10.36
C TYR A 325 22.27 4.29 9.50
N TRP A 326 21.26 5.05 9.09
CA TRP A 326 20.17 4.56 8.27
C TRP A 326 20.65 3.91 6.96
N ASP A 327 21.64 4.49 6.30
CA ASP A 327 22.17 3.97 5.04
C ASP A 327 22.89 2.62 5.20
N GLU A 328 23.45 2.36 6.38
CA GLU A 328 24.17 1.12 6.71
C GLU A 328 23.21 0.01 7.19
N VAL A 329 22.04 0.36 7.67
CA VAL A 329 21.04 -0.60 8.16
C VAL A 329 19.89 -0.73 7.16
N GLU A 330 19.01 0.25 7.04
CA GLU A 330 17.85 0.22 6.15
C GLU A 330 18.24 0.29 4.69
N GLY A 331 19.15 1.20 4.35
CA GLY A 331 19.66 1.36 2.99
C GLY A 331 20.41 0.13 2.50
N ALA A 332 21.16 -0.55 3.37
CA ALA A 332 21.81 -1.81 3.07
C ALA A 332 20.81 -2.96 2.91
N LEU A 333 19.75 -2.98 3.73
CA LEU A 333 18.70 -3.99 3.62
C LEU A 333 17.94 -3.90 2.29
N ILE A 334 17.67 -2.70 1.81
CA ILE A 334 17.03 -2.51 0.48
C ILE A 334 17.94 -3.02 -0.66
N ARG A 335 19.26 -2.98 -0.49
CA ARG A 335 20.24 -3.48 -1.49
C ARG A 335 20.39 -4.99 -1.42
N TYR A 336 20.19 -5.60 -0.23
CA TYR A 336 20.32 -7.03 0.02
C TYR A 336 19.20 -7.84 -0.63
#